data_69b477260850acfad729087c9cd0cb1f
#
_entry.id   69b477260850acfad729087c9cd0cb1f
#
_cell.length_a   1.000
_cell.length_b   1.000
_cell.length_c   1.000
_cell.angle_alpha   90.00
_cell.angle_beta   90.00
_cell.angle_gamma   90.00
#
_symmetry.space_group_name_H-M   'P 1'
#
loop_
_entity.id
_entity.type
_entity.pdbx_description
1 polymer ?
#
loop_
_entity_poly.entity_id
_entity_poly.type
_entity_poly.pdbx_seq_one_letter_code
_entity_poly.pdbx_strand_id
1 'polypeptide(L)'
;STRVRSSAASDVYKRQDLQKAVTMLGEGEETQWSLLLYSLMIIVREGLEALLIVAAIVAYMVKNNHQDKLPLIRQSVIVALIASVITAAIFQMLFTNSGASRELLEGITMLIAVVMLFFMSYWLLSKVEARHWKAWLEGKLSHSLSRGSLVGLWLTSFLAVYREGAETVLFYYCLLYTSDAADEL
;
A
#
# COMPACT_ATOMS: atom_id res chain seq x y z
N SER A 1 58.83 26.07 -6.19
CA SER A 1 57.72 25.74 -7.15
C SER A 1 56.99 24.44 -6.84
N THR A 2 57.64 23.49 -6.19
CA THR A 2 57.07 22.17 -5.81
C THR A 2 56.02 22.25 -4.70
N ARG A 3 56.14 23.16 -3.74
CA ARG A 3 55.20 23.33 -2.62
C ARG A 3 53.83 23.87 -3.06
N VAL A 4 53.80 24.73 -4.04
CA VAL A 4 52.54 25.31 -4.57
C VAL A 4 51.73 24.27 -5.36
N ARG A 5 52.39 23.38 -6.08
CA ARG A 5 51.73 22.29 -6.80
C ARG A 5 51.12 21.24 -5.89
N SER A 6 51.75 20.97 -4.75
CA SER A 6 51.24 20.02 -3.74
C SER A 6 50.00 20.58 -3.07
N SER A 7 49.94 21.91 -2.78
CA SER A 7 48.78 22.57 -2.19
C SER A 7 47.58 22.58 -3.13
N ALA A 8 47.80 22.94 -4.41
CA ALA A 8 46.74 22.96 -5.39
C ALA A 8 46.13 21.57 -5.67
N ALA A 9 46.94 20.52 -5.69
CA ALA A 9 46.43 19.15 -5.82
C ALA A 9 45.60 18.73 -4.58
N SER A 10 46.06 19.06 -3.39
CA SER A 10 45.31 18.80 -2.13
C SER A 10 43.97 19.54 -2.09
N ASP A 11 43.91 20.77 -2.57
CA ASP A 11 42.68 21.55 -2.62
C ASP A 11 41.68 21.02 -3.66
N VAL A 12 42.15 20.48 -4.78
CA VAL A 12 41.31 19.83 -5.78
C VAL A 12 40.71 18.54 -5.21
N TYR A 13 41.50 17.71 -4.54
CA TYR A 13 40.96 16.50 -3.87
C TYR A 13 39.94 16.81 -2.80
N LYS A 14 40.20 17.79 -1.95
CA LYS A 14 39.24 18.24 -0.91
C LYS A 14 37.92 18.76 -1.51
N ARG A 15 37.99 19.47 -2.64
CA ARG A 15 36.78 19.95 -3.34
C ARG A 15 36.00 18.80 -3.96
N GLN A 16 36.69 17.81 -4.54
CA GLN A 16 36.02 16.62 -5.07
C GLN A 16 35.36 15.80 -3.98
N ASP A 17 35.99 15.60 -2.82
CA ASP A 17 35.41 14.89 -1.69
C ASP A 17 34.23 15.65 -1.10
N LEU A 18 34.28 16.97 -1.01
CA LEU A 18 33.16 17.80 -0.58
C LEU A 18 31.99 17.74 -1.59
N GLN A 19 32.28 17.80 -2.88
CA GLN A 19 31.24 17.66 -3.90
C GLN A 19 30.58 16.29 -3.85
N LYS A 20 31.36 15.22 -3.69
CA LYS A 20 30.81 13.86 -3.49
C LYS A 20 29.95 13.77 -2.24
N ALA A 21 30.39 14.33 -1.13
CA ALA A 21 29.61 14.36 0.10
C ALA A 21 28.29 15.15 -0.05
N VAL A 22 28.32 16.29 -0.74
CA VAL A 22 27.12 17.10 -1.00
C VAL A 22 26.16 16.39 -1.95
N THR A 23 26.65 15.72 -3.00
CA THR A 23 25.80 14.92 -3.89
C THR A 23 25.18 13.73 -3.19
N MET A 24 25.96 12.99 -2.36
CA MET A 24 25.42 11.88 -1.57
C MET A 24 24.36 12.33 -0.56
N LEU A 25 24.54 13.47 0.08
CA LEU A 25 23.55 14.02 1.00
C LEU A 25 22.31 14.51 0.25
N GLY A 26 22.47 15.13 -0.90
CA GLY A 26 21.36 15.60 -1.74
C GLY A 26 20.56 14.43 -2.34
N GLU A 27 21.23 13.40 -2.82
CA GLU A 27 20.58 12.19 -3.32
C GLU A 27 19.87 11.43 -2.21
N GLY A 28 20.43 11.35 -1.01
CA GLY A 28 19.79 10.75 0.15
C GLY A 28 18.51 11.47 0.58
N GLU A 29 18.51 12.80 0.58
CA GLU A 29 17.31 13.59 0.87
C GLU A 29 16.25 13.47 -0.24
N GLU A 30 16.64 13.53 -1.50
CA GLU A 30 15.72 13.34 -2.63
C GLU A 30 15.09 11.96 -2.62
N THR A 31 15.85 10.91 -2.30
CA THR A 31 15.33 9.54 -2.19
C THR A 31 14.33 9.40 -1.04
N GLN A 32 14.60 9.98 0.13
CA GLN A 32 13.68 9.97 1.27
C GLN A 32 12.39 10.72 0.99
N TRP A 33 12.45 11.89 0.36
CA TRP A 33 11.27 12.65 -0.06
C TRP A 33 10.45 11.91 -1.12
N SER A 34 11.11 11.28 -2.09
CA SER A 34 10.45 10.44 -3.09
C SER A 34 9.72 9.28 -2.45
N LEU A 35 10.32 8.58 -1.50
CA LEU A 35 9.71 7.49 -0.74
C LEU A 35 8.50 7.95 0.06
N LEU A 36 8.61 9.08 0.75
CA LEU A 36 7.50 9.69 1.47
C LEU A 36 6.33 10.03 0.56
N LEU A 37 6.60 10.65 -0.60
CA LEU A 37 5.58 11.01 -1.56
C LEU A 37 4.90 9.76 -2.16
N TYR A 38 5.67 8.75 -2.55
CA TYR A 38 5.12 7.49 -3.06
C TYR A 38 4.29 6.75 -2.00
N SER A 39 4.77 6.67 -0.76
CA SER A 39 4.03 6.08 0.35
C SER A 39 2.73 6.83 0.62
N LEU A 40 2.77 8.15 0.62
CA LEU A 40 1.60 9.00 0.80
C LEU A 40 0.59 8.82 -0.34
N MET A 41 1.05 8.76 -1.58
CA MET A 41 0.19 8.52 -2.75
C MET A 41 -0.51 7.15 -2.67
N ILE A 42 0.20 6.11 -2.25
CA ILE A 42 -0.36 4.77 -2.06
C ILE A 42 -1.44 4.81 -0.97
N ILE A 43 -1.14 5.39 0.19
CA ILE A 43 -2.09 5.47 1.31
C ILE A 43 -3.33 6.29 0.93
N VAL A 44 -3.17 7.41 0.26
CA VAL A 44 -4.29 8.25 -0.19
C VAL A 44 -5.14 7.51 -1.22
N ARG A 45 -4.52 6.87 -2.20
CA ARG A 45 -5.22 6.10 -3.22
C ARG A 45 -6.03 4.96 -2.60
N GLU A 46 -5.38 4.08 -1.86
CA GLU A 46 -6.04 2.92 -1.24
C GLU A 46 -7.06 3.36 -0.18
N GLY A 47 -6.75 4.40 0.59
CA GLY A 47 -7.67 4.98 1.56
C GLY A 47 -8.92 5.58 0.91
N LEU A 48 -8.79 6.25 -0.23
CA LEU A 48 -9.93 6.76 -1.00
C LEU A 48 -10.77 5.61 -1.57
N GLU A 49 -10.15 4.54 -2.06
CA GLU A 49 -10.88 3.36 -2.55
C GLU A 49 -11.66 2.68 -1.43
N ALA A 50 -11.04 2.48 -0.27
CA ALA A 50 -11.72 1.96 0.92
C ALA A 50 -12.87 2.86 1.38
N LEU A 51 -12.66 4.18 1.40
CA LEU A 51 -13.67 5.16 1.76
C LEU A 51 -14.87 5.10 0.81
N LEU A 52 -14.62 5.01 -0.50
CA LEU A 52 -15.68 4.91 -1.50
C LEU A 52 -16.51 3.64 -1.33
N ILE A 53 -15.87 2.51 -1.02
CA ILE A 53 -16.56 1.25 -0.77
C ILE A 53 -17.46 1.38 0.48
N VAL A 54 -16.91 1.87 1.58
CA VAL A 54 -17.66 2.07 2.82
C VAL A 54 -18.82 3.06 2.63
N ALA A 55 -18.57 4.17 1.95
CA ALA A 55 -19.59 5.17 1.65
C ALA A 55 -20.72 4.58 0.77
N ALA A 56 -20.38 3.76 -0.22
CA ALA A 56 -21.36 3.08 -1.06
C ALA A 56 -22.22 2.09 -0.26
N ILE A 57 -21.62 1.33 0.65
CA ILE A 57 -22.35 0.40 1.54
C ILE A 57 -23.28 1.17 2.47
N VAL A 58 -22.80 2.22 3.12
CA VAL A 58 -23.59 3.06 4.01
C VAL A 58 -24.74 3.74 3.26
N ALA A 59 -24.50 4.31 2.09
CA ALA A 59 -25.50 4.93 1.25
C ALA A 59 -26.61 3.94 0.85
N TYR A 60 -26.22 2.72 0.48
CA TYR A 60 -27.17 1.65 0.15
C TYR A 60 -28.06 1.29 1.35
N MET A 61 -27.44 1.16 2.54
CA MET A 61 -28.17 0.85 3.78
C MET A 61 -29.15 1.95 4.17
N VAL A 62 -28.74 3.20 4.07
CA VAL A 62 -29.59 4.37 4.36
C VAL A 62 -30.75 4.44 3.36
N LYS A 63 -30.50 4.22 2.09
CA LYS A 63 -31.52 4.25 1.01
C LYS A 63 -32.58 3.16 1.20
N ASN A 64 -32.22 2.01 1.75
CA ASN A 64 -33.13 0.87 1.95
C ASN A 64 -33.71 0.82 3.39
N ASN A 65 -33.59 1.88 4.18
CA ASN A 65 -34.07 1.98 5.55
C ASN A 65 -33.52 0.91 6.53
N HIS A 66 -32.28 0.47 6.29
CA HIS A 66 -31.56 -0.47 7.17
C HIS A 66 -30.54 0.24 8.06
N GLN A 67 -30.86 1.43 8.56
CA GLN A 67 -29.97 2.23 9.42
C GLN A 67 -29.66 1.56 10.76
N ASP A 68 -30.51 0.67 11.22
CA ASP A 68 -30.30 -0.15 12.42
C ASP A 68 -29.08 -1.09 12.31
N LYS A 69 -28.65 -1.43 11.10
CA LYS A 69 -27.49 -2.31 10.81
C LYS A 69 -26.17 -1.54 10.61
N LEU A 70 -26.17 -0.21 10.64
CA LEU A 70 -24.97 0.61 10.53
C LEU A 70 -23.89 0.32 11.58
N PRO A 71 -24.23 0.08 12.86
CA PRO A 71 -23.23 -0.31 13.86
C PRO A 71 -22.47 -1.58 13.50
N LEU A 72 -23.14 -2.54 12.84
CA LEU A 72 -22.55 -3.78 12.37
C LEU A 72 -21.48 -3.53 11.30
N ILE A 73 -21.76 -2.65 10.35
CA ILE A 73 -20.81 -2.25 9.29
C ILE A 73 -19.61 -1.53 9.90
N ARG A 74 -19.86 -0.60 10.83
CA ARG A 74 -18.78 0.09 11.54
C ARG A 74 -17.86 -0.89 12.27
N GLN A 75 -18.41 -1.88 12.94
CA GLN A 75 -17.65 -2.93 13.61
C GLN A 75 -16.82 -3.73 12.61
N SER A 76 -17.37 -4.12 11.47
CA SER A 76 -16.66 -4.87 10.44
C SER A 76 -15.48 -4.09 9.85
N VAL A 77 -15.65 -2.79 9.63
CA VAL A 77 -14.56 -1.90 9.17
C VAL A 77 -13.43 -1.81 10.19
N ILE A 78 -13.76 -1.62 11.48
CA ILE A 78 -12.76 -1.56 12.54
C ILE A 78 -11.98 -2.88 12.65
N VAL A 79 -12.68 -4.00 12.62
CA VAL A 79 -12.05 -5.34 12.65
C VAL A 79 -11.17 -5.56 11.41
N ALA A 80 -11.60 -5.11 10.24
CA ALA A 80 -10.80 -5.18 9.01
C ALA A 80 -9.51 -4.37 9.09
N LEU A 81 -9.57 -3.16 9.66
CA LEU A 81 -8.38 -2.32 9.89
C LEU A 81 -7.41 -2.98 10.86
N ILE A 82 -7.92 -3.53 11.97
CA ILE A 82 -7.10 -4.27 12.94
C ILE A 82 -6.46 -5.49 12.27
N ALA A 83 -7.22 -6.25 11.50
CA ALA A 83 -6.72 -7.41 10.78
C ALA A 83 -5.63 -7.03 9.75
N SER A 84 -5.75 -5.88 9.10
CA SER A 84 -4.73 -5.36 8.18
C SER A 84 -3.43 -5.02 8.90
N VAL A 85 -3.51 -4.40 10.07
CA VAL A 85 -2.34 -4.09 10.91
C VAL A 85 -1.67 -5.38 11.40
N ILE A 86 -2.45 -6.38 11.81
CA ILE A 86 -1.93 -7.71 12.21
C ILE A 86 -1.23 -8.38 11.04
N THR A 87 -1.80 -8.31 9.83
CA THR A 87 -1.17 -8.84 8.61
C THR A 87 0.17 -8.15 8.34
N ALA A 88 0.25 -6.83 8.47
CA ALA A 88 1.49 -6.09 8.35
C ALA A 88 2.55 -6.54 9.37
N ALA A 89 2.16 -6.73 10.61
CA ALA A 89 3.04 -7.24 11.67
C ALA A 89 3.55 -8.65 11.38
N ILE A 90 2.70 -9.55 10.88
CA ILE A 90 3.06 -10.90 10.48
C ILE A 90 4.08 -10.87 9.34
N PHE A 91 3.86 -10.05 8.31
CA PHE A 91 4.82 -9.86 7.22
C PHE A 91 6.17 -9.39 7.75
N GLN A 92 6.19 -8.39 8.64
CA GLN A 92 7.42 -7.89 9.23
C GLN A 92 8.16 -8.98 10.01
N MET A 93 7.46 -9.78 10.80
CA MET A 93 8.06 -10.91 11.54
C MET A 93 8.64 -11.97 10.62
N LEU A 94 7.95 -12.31 9.55
CA LEU A 94 8.43 -13.27 8.55
C LEU A 94 9.71 -12.79 7.87
N PHE A 95 9.78 -11.51 7.50
CA PHE A 95 10.95 -10.92 6.87
C PHE A 95 12.14 -10.77 7.82
N THR A 96 11.90 -10.50 9.10
CA THR A 96 12.96 -10.34 10.09
C THR A 96 13.55 -11.69 10.55
N ASN A 97 12.73 -12.73 10.68
CA ASN A 97 13.12 -14.03 11.22
C ASN A 97 13.63 -15.01 10.17
N SER A 98 13.35 -14.77 8.90
CA SER A 98 13.81 -15.63 7.81
C SER A 98 15.28 -15.36 7.47
N GLY A 99 16.17 -15.92 8.27
CA GLY A 99 17.60 -15.87 8.02
C GLY A 99 18.06 -16.71 6.80
N ALA A 100 17.15 -17.43 6.16
CA ALA A 100 17.41 -18.20 4.97
C ALA A 100 16.93 -17.44 3.73
N SER A 101 17.86 -16.99 2.92
CA SER A 101 17.63 -16.41 1.60
C SER A 101 16.69 -15.19 1.57
N ARG A 102 17.21 -14.07 2.06
CA ARG A 102 16.64 -12.73 1.85
C ARG A 102 16.28 -12.54 0.35
N GLU A 103 17.14 -13.02 -0.55
CA GLU A 103 16.95 -13.01 -1.99
C GLU A 103 15.70 -13.77 -2.47
N LEU A 104 15.40 -14.90 -1.86
CA LEU A 104 14.23 -15.71 -2.23
C LEU A 104 12.92 -15.03 -1.78
N LEU A 105 12.90 -14.44 -0.59
CA LEU A 105 11.76 -13.66 -0.10
C LEU A 105 11.53 -12.40 -0.94
N GLU A 106 12.59 -11.72 -1.32
CA GLU A 106 12.57 -10.57 -2.20
C GLU A 106 12.00 -10.93 -3.58
N GLY A 107 12.47 -12.01 -4.18
CA GLY A 107 11.94 -12.53 -5.44
C GLY A 107 10.47 -12.91 -5.37
N ILE A 108 10.03 -13.59 -4.32
CA ILE A 108 8.62 -13.96 -4.10
C ILE A 108 7.75 -12.71 -3.92
N THR A 109 8.21 -11.73 -3.14
CA THR A 109 7.48 -10.48 -2.92
C THR A 109 7.32 -9.69 -4.22
N MET A 110 8.37 -9.59 -5.03
CA MET A 110 8.31 -8.95 -6.34
C MET A 110 7.35 -9.68 -7.30
N LEU A 111 7.36 -11.01 -7.30
CA LEU A 111 6.45 -11.81 -8.11
C LEU A 111 4.99 -11.60 -7.71
N ILE A 112 4.70 -11.59 -6.42
CA ILE A 112 3.36 -11.28 -5.88
C ILE A 112 2.95 -9.87 -6.29
N ALA A 113 3.85 -8.90 -6.20
CA ALA A 113 3.60 -7.53 -6.60
C ALA A 113 3.26 -7.40 -8.10
N VAL A 114 3.97 -8.10 -8.97
CA VAL A 114 3.67 -8.13 -10.41
C VAL A 114 2.28 -8.72 -10.67
N VAL A 115 1.95 -9.84 -10.04
CA VAL A 115 0.62 -10.45 -10.16
C VAL A 115 -0.47 -9.50 -9.66
N MET A 116 -0.24 -8.84 -8.52
CA MET A 116 -1.18 -7.84 -7.97
C MET A 116 -1.34 -6.63 -8.89
N LEU A 117 -0.27 -6.14 -9.50
CA LEU A 117 -0.33 -5.04 -10.47
C LEU A 117 -1.16 -5.42 -11.70
N PHE A 118 -0.98 -6.63 -12.24
CA PHE A 118 -1.82 -7.14 -13.33
C PHE A 118 -3.28 -7.24 -12.92
N PHE A 119 -3.55 -7.78 -11.75
CA PHE A 119 -4.90 -7.89 -11.21
C PHE A 119 -5.53 -6.51 -10.99
N MET A 120 -4.78 -5.56 -10.45
CA MET A 120 -5.22 -4.18 -10.24
C MET A 120 -5.48 -3.45 -11.56
N SER A 121 -4.63 -3.65 -12.56
CA SER A 121 -4.83 -3.07 -13.89
C SER A 121 -6.12 -3.59 -14.54
N TYR A 122 -6.34 -4.89 -14.48
CA TYR A 122 -7.57 -5.51 -14.97
C TYR A 122 -8.81 -5.00 -14.22
N TRP A 123 -8.73 -4.93 -12.90
CA TRP A 123 -9.81 -4.46 -12.06
C TRP A 123 -10.09 -2.96 -12.23
N LEU A 124 -9.04 -2.14 -12.41
CA LEU A 124 -9.19 -0.70 -12.69
C LEU A 124 -9.89 -0.47 -14.04
N LEU A 125 -9.54 -1.25 -15.06
CA LEU A 125 -10.23 -1.23 -16.35
C LEU A 125 -11.72 -1.63 -16.21
N SER A 126 -12.02 -2.61 -15.36
CA SER A 126 -13.39 -2.99 -15.00
C SER A 126 -14.13 -1.89 -14.24
N LYS A 127 -13.45 -1.12 -13.40
CA LYS A 127 -14.03 0.02 -12.65
C LYS A 127 -14.33 1.24 -13.53
N VAL A 128 -13.64 1.43 -14.63
CA VAL A 128 -13.95 2.51 -15.58
C VAL A 128 -15.40 2.40 -16.09
N GLU A 129 -15.96 1.20 -16.10
CA GLU A 129 -17.40 0.98 -16.23
C GLU A 129 -18.08 1.03 -14.84
N ALA A 130 -18.18 2.23 -14.28
CA ALA A 130 -18.76 2.48 -12.94
C ALA A 130 -20.16 1.85 -12.73
N ARG A 131 -20.89 1.60 -13.80
CA ARG A 131 -22.20 0.94 -13.78
C ARG A 131 -22.12 -0.52 -13.35
N HIS A 132 -21.13 -1.27 -13.84
CA HIS A 132 -20.95 -2.69 -13.51
C HIS A 132 -20.52 -2.90 -12.07
N TRP A 133 -19.62 -2.06 -11.57
CA TRP A 133 -19.15 -2.13 -10.18
C TRP A 133 -20.29 -1.84 -9.18
N LYS A 134 -21.07 -0.79 -9.44
CA LYS A 134 -22.22 -0.43 -8.61
C LYS A 134 -23.28 -1.55 -8.61
N ALA A 135 -23.60 -2.11 -9.77
CA ALA A 135 -24.54 -3.21 -9.89
C ALA A 135 -24.05 -4.47 -9.18
N TRP A 136 -22.75 -4.78 -9.24
CA TRP A 136 -22.15 -5.90 -8.54
C TRP A 136 -22.24 -5.73 -7.01
N LEU A 137 -21.90 -4.53 -6.50
CA LEU A 137 -21.97 -4.23 -5.07
C LEU A 137 -23.41 -4.28 -4.55
N GLU A 138 -24.35 -3.67 -5.26
CA GLU A 138 -25.78 -3.71 -4.93
C GLU A 138 -26.33 -5.13 -4.95
N GLY A 139 -25.91 -5.96 -5.91
CA GLY A 139 -26.28 -7.37 -5.99
C GLY A 139 -25.79 -8.17 -4.80
N LYS A 140 -24.56 -7.99 -4.36
CA LYS A 140 -24.00 -8.63 -3.17
C LYS A 140 -24.71 -8.20 -1.89
N LEU A 141 -24.97 -6.92 -1.72
CA LEU A 141 -25.66 -6.36 -0.56
C LEU A 141 -27.12 -6.80 -0.52
N SER A 142 -27.84 -6.76 -1.64
CA SER A 142 -29.24 -7.21 -1.71
C SER A 142 -29.37 -8.70 -1.42
N HIS A 143 -28.45 -9.53 -1.87
CA HIS A 143 -28.42 -10.95 -1.57
C HIS A 143 -28.23 -11.23 -0.07
N SER A 144 -27.32 -10.48 0.56
CA SER A 144 -27.07 -10.58 2.01
C SER A 144 -28.27 -10.11 2.84
N LEU A 145 -28.95 -9.05 2.40
CA LEU A 145 -30.13 -8.51 3.07
C LEU A 145 -31.37 -9.40 2.87
N SER A 146 -31.58 -9.93 1.65
CA SER A 146 -32.73 -10.80 1.37
C SER A 146 -32.69 -12.14 2.13
N ARG A 147 -31.51 -12.65 2.42
CA ARG A 147 -31.32 -13.85 3.26
C ARG A 147 -31.43 -13.58 4.76
N GLY A 148 -31.55 -12.31 5.18
CA GLY A 148 -31.55 -11.94 6.61
C GLY A 148 -30.25 -12.27 7.33
N SER A 149 -29.17 -12.55 6.61
CA SER A 149 -27.89 -12.94 7.16
C SER A 149 -27.08 -11.71 7.55
N LEU A 150 -27.08 -11.36 8.82
CA LEU A 150 -26.22 -10.35 9.41
C LEU A 150 -24.74 -10.71 9.24
N VAL A 151 -24.42 -12.00 9.31
CA VAL A 151 -23.06 -12.52 9.11
C VAL A 151 -22.58 -12.29 7.69
N GLY A 152 -23.42 -12.52 6.68
CA GLY A 152 -23.08 -12.26 5.27
C GLY A 152 -22.79 -10.78 5.01
N LEU A 153 -23.57 -9.89 5.58
CA LEU A 153 -23.36 -8.44 5.47
C LEU A 153 -22.06 -8.01 6.14
N TRP A 154 -21.83 -8.48 7.36
CA TRP A 154 -20.61 -8.21 8.11
C TRP A 154 -19.37 -8.71 7.35
N LEU A 155 -19.43 -9.94 6.87
CA LEU A 155 -18.34 -10.58 6.14
C LEU A 155 -18.03 -9.86 4.81
N THR A 156 -19.06 -9.44 4.07
CA THR A 156 -18.89 -8.69 2.82
C THR A 156 -18.19 -7.35 3.07
N SER A 157 -18.63 -6.61 4.07
CA SER A 157 -18.01 -5.34 4.46
C SER A 157 -16.58 -5.54 4.97
N PHE A 158 -16.35 -6.56 5.79
CA PHE A 158 -15.03 -6.92 6.29
C PHE A 158 -14.06 -7.26 5.16
N LEU A 159 -14.44 -8.15 4.26
CA LEU A 159 -13.58 -8.59 3.15
C LEU A 159 -13.28 -7.44 2.19
N ALA A 160 -14.23 -6.55 1.92
CA ALA A 160 -14.02 -5.40 1.06
C ALA A 160 -12.95 -4.46 1.63
N VAL A 161 -13.05 -4.11 2.91
CA VAL A 161 -12.07 -3.21 3.57
C VAL A 161 -10.74 -3.92 3.84
N TYR A 162 -10.76 -5.18 4.26
CA TYR A 162 -9.56 -5.97 4.48
C TYR A 162 -8.74 -6.14 3.21
N ARG A 163 -9.40 -6.34 2.07
CA ARG A 163 -8.75 -6.41 0.77
C ARG A 163 -7.95 -5.14 0.48
N GLU A 164 -8.55 -3.96 0.66
CA GLU A 164 -7.86 -2.69 0.45
C GLU A 164 -6.69 -2.50 1.43
N GLY A 165 -6.87 -2.90 2.68
CA GLY A 165 -5.81 -2.89 3.69
C GLY A 165 -4.65 -3.83 3.34
N ALA A 166 -4.93 -5.04 2.87
CA ALA A 166 -3.92 -6.00 2.43
C ALA A 166 -3.15 -5.50 1.19
N GLU A 167 -3.83 -4.89 0.24
CA GLU A 167 -3.21 -4.27 -0.94
C GLU A 167 -2.27 -3.13 -0.53
N THR A 168 -2.67 -2.28 0.40
CA THR A 168 -1.83 -1.21 0.96
C THR A 168 -0.56 -1.77 1.60
N VAL A 169 -0.67 -2.81 2.40
CA VAL A 169 0.46 -3.48 3.05
C VAL A 169 1.42 -4.05 2.01
N LEU A 170 0.93 -4.74 1.00
CA LEU A 170 1.74 -5.32 -0.07
C LEU A 170 2.48 -4.26 -0.88
N PHE A 171 1.81 -3.19 -1.28
CA PHE A 171 2.43 -2.08 -2.01
C PHE A 171 3.50 -1.37 -1.18
N TYR A 172 3.25 -1.18 0.11
CA TYR A 172 4.22 -0.56 1.01
C TYR A 172 5.49 -1.40 1.14
N TYR A 173 5.35 -2.71 1.36
CA TYR A 173 6.50 -3.61 1.40
C TYR A 173 7.24 -3.68 0.07
N CYS A 174 6.53 -3.70 -1.03
CA CYS A 174 7.11 -3.66 -2.36
C CYS A 174 7.96 -2.40 -2.60
N LEU A 175 7.46 -1.25 -2.15
CA LEU A 175 8.17 0.03 -2.24
C LEU A 175 9.43 0.04 -1.39
N LEU A 176 9.37 -0.47 -0.15
CA LEU A 176 10.53 -0.58 0.73
C LEU A 176 11.64 -1.46 0.10
N TYR A 177 11.27 -2.61 -0.46
CA TYR A 177 12.25 -3.51 -1.09
C TYR A 177 12.88 -2.92 -2.34
N THR A 178 12.11 -2.22 -3.17
CA THR A 178 12.66 -1.55 -4.37
C THR A 178 13.63 -0.44 -4.00
N SER A 179 13.39 0.24 -2.89
CA SER A 179 14.28 1.28 -2.38
C SER A 179 15.58 0.70 -1.82
N ASP A 180 15.51 -0.36 -1.02
CA ASP A 180 16.68 -1.03 -0.46
C ASP A 180 17.57 -1.61 -1.56
N ALA A 181 16.99 -2.21 -2.60
CA ALA A 181 17.72 -2.72 -3.75
C ALA A 181 18.40 -1.61 -4.59
N ALA A 182 17.84 -0.42 -4.64
CA ALA A 182 18.44 0.74 -5.31
C ALA A 182 19.60 1.33 -4.52
N ASP A 183 19.59 1.23 -3.20
CA ASP A 183 20.66 1.73 -2.34
C ASP A 183 21.88 0.78 -2.28
N GLU A 184 21.72 -0.50 -2.65
CA GLU A 184 22.81 -1.49 -2.73
C GLU A 184 23.54 -1.52 -4.08
N LEU A 185 23.06 -0.81 -5.11
CA LEU A 185 23.67 -0.68 -6.43
C LEU A 185 24.50 0.61 -6.57
#